data_00643dc3502f4af1198508ac090dbf6b
#
_entry.id   00643dc3502f4af1198508ac090dbf6b
#
_cell.length_a   1.000
_cell.length_b   1.000
_cell.length_c   1.000
_cell.angle_alpha   90.00
_cell.angle_beta   90.00
_cell.angle_gamma   90.00
#
_symmetry.space_group_name_H-M   'P 1'
#
loop_
_entity.id
_entity.type
_entity.pdbx_description
1 polymer ?
#
loop_
_entity_poly.entity_id
_entity_poly.type
_entity_poly.pdbx_seq_one_letter_code
_entity_poly.pdbx_strand_id
1 'polypeptide(L)'
;MNGSFRRGNPWNQFPPGGLLAPSLLSCNFACAARDIDQTLAAGAHVLHVDIMDGHFVPNLSMGPAFAKSIRTYTDRPLDVHLMVTDPAYYIERFAEAGADSITFHMEATDQPRKLIDRLHALGLGAGITVKPGTPADCIKDVVAAVDMVLVMTVEPGYGGQKFIEPMLEKIAEIRRMLTPRQRLQDRKSVV
;
A
#
# COMPACT_ATOMS: atom_id res chain seq x y z
N MET A 1 15.09 -18.15 10.10
CA MET A 1 14.31 -18.98 9.16
C MET A 1 13.58 -18.00 8.23
N ASN A 2 14.15 -17.76 7.04
CA ASN A 2 13.53 -16.88 6.03
C ASN A 2 12.40 -17.66 5.34
N GLY A 3 11.20 -17.62 5.92
CA GLY A 3 10.01 -18.03 5.20
C GLY A 3 9.93 -17.18 3.93
N SER A 4 10.06 -17.81 2.76
CA SER A 4 9.99 -17.10 1.49
C SER A 4 8.58 -16.57 1.30
N PHE A 5 8.38 -15.27 1.57
CA PHE A 5 7.20 -14.56 1.12
C PHE A 5 7.11 -14.68 -0.40
N ARG A 6 6.00 -15.22 -0.88
CA ARG A 6 5.75 -15.47 -2.30
C ARG A 6 4.63 -14.57 -2.80
N ARG A 7 4.50 -14.49 -4.12
CA ARG A 7 3.38 -13.85 -4.81
C ARG A 7 2.03 -14.24 -4.20
N GLY A 8 1.07 -13.32 -4.27
CA GLY A 8 -0.27 -13.43 -3.74
C GLY A 8 -0.51 -12.44 -2.60
N ASN A 9 -1.75 -12.36 -2.14
CA ASN A 9 -2.16 -11.40 -1.11
C ASN A 9 -1.23 -11.47 0.13
N PRO A 10 -0.36 -10.47 0.36
CA PRO A 10 0.63 -10.48 1.43
C PRO A 10 -0.02 -10.46 2.82
N TRP A 11 -1.22 -9.93 2.91
CA TRP A 11 -1.94 -9.78 4.17
C TRP A 11 -2.39 -11.12 4.76
N ASN A 12 -2.44 -12.17 3.95
CA ASN A 12 -2.70 -13.54 4.38
C ASN A 12 -1.45 -14.28 4.89
N GLN A 13 -0.25 -13.72 4.68
CA GLN A 13 1.04 -14.34 5.00
C GLN A 13 1.76 -13.65 6.17
N PHE A 14 1.03 -13.08 7.11
CA PHE A 14 1.57 -12.21 8.15
C PHE A 14 2.37 -13.01 9.21
N PRO A 15 3.69 -12.78 9.36
CA PRO A 15 4.50 -13.46 10.36
C PRO A 15 4.28 -12.85 11.75
N PRO A 16 4.61 -13.59 12.82
CA PRO A 16 4.75 -12.99 14.14
C PRO A 16 5.77 -11.84 14.11
N GLY A 17 5.40 -10.68 14.68
CA GLY A 17 6.29 -9.51 14.75
C GLY A 17 6.10 -8.46 13.66
N GLY A 18 5.26 -8.72 12.66
CA GLY A 18 4.91 -7.72 11.66
C GLY A 18 5.63 -7.90 10.30
N LEU A 19 5.21 -7.10 9.32
CA LEU A 19 5.80 -7.03 7.98
C LEU A 19 6.57 -5.71 7.80
N LEU A 20 7.71 -5.78 7.12
CA LEU A 20 8.42 -4.61 6.62
C LEU A 20 8.10 -4.46 5.13
N ALA A 21 7.51 -3.33 4.76
CA ALA A 21 7.13 -2.97 3.41
C ALA A 21 7.76 -1.63 2.99
N PRO A 22 9.07 -1.59 2.73
CA PRO A 22 9.75 -0.36 2.33
C PRO A 22 9.27 0.12 0.97
N SER A 23 9.16 1.46 0.84
CA SER A 23 8.71 2.09 -0.40
C SER A 23 9.85 2.20 -1.42
N LEU A 24 9.56 1.78 -2.65
CA LEU A 24 10.44 1.98 -3.80
C LEU A 24 10.50 3.44 -4.27
N LEU A 25 9.68 4.33 -3.72
CA LEU A 25 9.78 5.77 -3.99
C LEU A 25 11.15 6.34 -3.59
N SER A 26 11.80 5.74 -2.59
CA SER A 26 13.12 6.17 -2.10
C SER A 26 14.29 5.52 -2.83
N CYS A 27 14.07 4.60 -3.77
CA CYS A 27 15.15 3.96 -4.52
C CYS A 27 15.70 4.88 -5.63
N ASN A 28 16.93 4.61 -6.04
CA ASN A 28 17.46 5.19 -7.28
C ASN A 28 16.84 4.43 -8.47
N PHE A 29 15.93 5.05 -9.19
CA PHE A 29 15.20 4.43 -10.32
C PHE A 29 16.13 3.93 -11.43
N ALA A 30 17.31 4.54 -11.61
CA ALA A 30 18.31 4.05 -12.54
C ALA A 30 18.99 2.74 -12.08
N CYS A 31 18.89 2.39 -10.80
CA CYS A 31 19.50 1.21 -10.18
C CYS A 31 18.52 0.46 -9.26
N ALA A 32 17.24 0.50 -9.57
CA ALA A 32 16.17 -0.03 -8.71
C ALA A 32 16.40 -1.50 -8.31
N ALA A 33 16.88 -2.34 -9.22
CA ALA A 33 17.20 -3.74 -8.95
C ALA A 33 18.20 -3.90 -7.79
N ARG A 34 19.29 -3.14 -7.81
CA ARG A 34 20.32 -3.16 -6.76
C ARG A 34 19.72 -2.74 -5.39
N ASP A 35 18.94 -1.67 -5.38
CA ASP A 35 18.36 -1.15 -4.16
C ASP A 35 17.29 -2.11 -3.60
N ILE A 36 16.55 -2.82 -4.46
CA ILE A 36 15.65 -3.92 -4.09
C ILE A 36 16.43 -5.06 -3.43
N ASP A 37 17.53 -5.52 -4.03
CA ASP A 37 18.35 -6.60 -3.46
C ASP A 37 18.86 -6.24 -2.07
N GLN A 38 19.37 -5.02 -1.88
CA GLN A 38 19.83 -4.53 -0.58
C GLN A 38 18.70 -4.48 0.44
N THR A 39 17.53 -4.01 0.03
CA THR A 39 16.35 -3.91 0.86
C THR A 39 15.84 -5.30 1.30
N LEU A 40 15.81 -6.26 0.39
CA LEU A 40 15.42 -7.63 0.68
C LEU A 40 16.47 -8.34 1.57
N ALA A 41 17.76 -8.10 1.35
CA ALA A 41 18.84 -8.61 2.21
C ALA A 41 18.76 -8.04 3.63
N ALA A 42 18.26 -6.80 3.79
CA ALA A 42 18.01 -6.17 5.08
C ALA A 42 16.75 -6.67 5.79
N GLY A 43 15.97 -7.59 5.17
CA GLY A 43 14.84 -8.25 5.81
C GLY A 43 13.46 -7.72 5.38
N ALA A 44 13.35 -6.96 4.29
CA ALA A 44 12.05 -6.57 3.74
C ALA A 44 11.24 -7.80 3.30
N HIS A 45 9.93 -7.74 3.53
CA HIS A 45 9.00 -8.82 3.21
C HIS A 45 8.20 -8.52 1.94
N VAL A 46 7.77 -7.28 1.78
CA VAL A 46 6.91 -6.76 0.73
C VAL A 46 7.58 -5.53 0.13
N LEU A 47 7.42 -5.28 -1.15
CA LEU A 47 7.88 -4.06 -1.81
C LEU A 47 6.67 -3.12 -1.99
N HIS A 48 6.75 -1.94 -1.40
CA HIS A 48 5.69 -0.95 -1.48
C HIS A 48 5.92 0.01 -2.65
N VAL A 49 4.90 0.17 -3.51
CA VAL A 49 4.97 0.92 -4.76
C VAL A 49 4.00 2.10 -4.70
N ASP A 50 4.52 3.29 -4.43
CA ASP A 50 3.73 4.52 -4.31
C ASP A 50 3.47 5.14 -5.68
N ILE A 51 2.21 5.15 -6.11
CA ILE A 51 1.77 5.67 -7.40
C ILE A 51 1.08 7.02 -7.20
N MET A 52 1.59 8.04 -7.90
CA MET A 52 1.11 9.42 -7.82
C MET A 52 0.87 9.94 -9.24
N ASP A 53 -0.25 10.62 -9.45
CA ASP A 53 -0.71 11.12 -10.75
C ASP A 53 -0.49 12.62 -10.98
N GLY A 54 0.07 13.33 -10.00
CA GLY A 54 0.26 14.77 -10.05
C GLY A 54 -1.01 15.60 -9.83
N HIS A 55 -2.15 14.96 -9.53
CA HIS A 55 -3.45 15.60 -9.30
C HIS A 55 -3.98 15.33 -7.91
N PHE A 56 -4.07 14.08 -7.49
CA PHE A 56 -4.48 13.72 -6.13
C PHE A 56 -3.48 14.21 -5.08
N VAL A 57 -2.19 14.17 -5.44
CA VAL A 57 -1.06 14.77 -4.71
C VAL A 57 -0.18 15.56 -5.68
N PRO A 58 0.53 16.61 -5.22
CA PRO A 58 1.32 17.48 -6.10
C PRO A 58 2.67 16.86 -6.47
N ASN A 59 2.70 15.57 -6.75
CA ASN A 59 3.88 14.83 -7.18
C ASN A 59 3.48 13.77 -8.20
N LEU A 60 4.40 13.44 -9.10
CA LEU A 60 4.29 12.36 -10.07
C LEU A 60 5.38 11.34 -9.79
N SER A 61 5.03 10.05 -9.69
CA SER A 61 6.03 9.03 -9.36
C SER A 61 6.24 8.04 -10.51
N MET A 62 5.71 6.85 -10.39
CA MET A 62 5.92 5.74 -11.31
C MET A 62 4.58 5.18 -11.81
N GLY A 63 4.59 4.30 -12.80
CA GLY A 63 3.39 3.74 -13.38
C GLY A 63 3.43 2.22 -13.54
N PRO A 64 2.41 1.63 -14.20
CA PRO A 64 2.32 0.18 -14.40
C PRO A 64 3.53 -0.45 -15.10
N ALA A 65 4.20 0.28 -16.01
CA ALA A 65 5.41 -0.21 -16.67
C ALA A 65 6.57 -0.45 -15.68
N PHE A 66 6.72 0.42 -14.68
CA PHE A 66 7.72 0.23 -13.62
C PHE A 66 7.36 -0.99 -12.77
N ALA A 67 6.11 -1.09 -12.29
CA ALA A 67 5.65 -2.24 -11.51
C ALA A 67 5.86 -3.56 -12.27
N LYS A 68 5.55 -3.60 -13.57
CA LYS A 68 5.80 -4.76 -14.44
C LYS A 68 7.29 -5.11 -14.52
N SER A 69 8.17 -4.12 -14.64
CA SER A 69 9.63 -4.35 -14.66
C SER A 69 10.10 -4.95 -13.33
N ILE A 70 9.63 -4.42 -12.19
CA ILE A 70 9.95 -4.99 -10.88
C ILE A 70 9.39 -6.41 -10.76
N ARG A 71 8.19 -6.68 -11.24
CA ARG A 71 7.58 -8.02 -11.23
C ARG A 71 8.40 -9.05 -11.99
N THR A 72 9.05 -8.67 -13.10
CA THR A 72 9.94 -9.58 -13.84
C THR A 72 11.25 -9.86 -13.10
N TYR A 73 11.63 -8.98 -12.18
CA TYR A 73 12.88 -9.06 -11.43
C TYR A 73 12.75 -9.86 -10.14
N THR A 74 11.59 -9.84 -9.46
CA THR A 74 11.41 -10.45 -8.14
C THR A 74 10.05 -11.12 -7.98
N ASP A 75 10.01 -12.21 -7.20
CA ASP A 75 8.76 -12.88 -6.77
C ASP A 75 8.24 -12.36 -5.42
N ARG A 76 8.86 -11.33 -4.85
CA ARG A 76 8.34 -10.71 -3.61
C ARG A 76 7.01 -10.02 -3.85
N PRO A 77 6.08 -10.04 -2.88
CA PRO A 77 4.82 -9.34 -3.03
C PRO A 77 5.02 -7.87 -3.35
N LEU A 78 4.24 -7.36 -4.32
CA LEU A 78 4.14 -5.95 -4.66
C LEU A 78 2.84 -5.39 -4.09
N ASP A 79 2.97 -4.47 -3.13
CA ASP A 79 1.87 -3.73 -2.53
C ASP A 79 1.80 -2.34 -3.16
N VAL A 80 0.81 -2.10 -3.99
CA VAL A 80 0.64 -0.86 -4.75
C VAL A 80 -0.26 0.10 -3.98
N HIS A 81 0.22 1.31 -3.72
CA HIS A 81 -0.54 2.38 -3.08
C HIS A 81 -0.89 3.45 -4.11
N LEU A 82 -2.18 3.61 -4.39
CA LEU A 82 -2.71 4.53 -5.39
C LEU A 82 -3.07 5.88 -4.76
N MET A 83 -2.21 6.87 -4.94
CA MET A 83 -2.46 8.29 -4.67
C MET A 83 -2.85 8.98 -5.98
N VAL A 84 -4.01 8.61 -6.51
CA VAL A 84 -4.52 9.02 -7.82
C VAL A 84 -5.98 9.46 -7.73
N THR A 85 -6.40 10.32 -8.65
CA THR A 85 -7.77 10.87 -8.69
C THR A 85 -8.81 9.85 -9.13
N ASP A 86 -8.42 8.86 -9.95
CA ASP A 86 -9.32 7.79 -10.42
C ASP A 86 -8.68 6.40 -10.17
N PRO A 87 -8.80 5.83 -8.96
CA PRO A 87 -8.26 4.50 -8.66
C PRO A 87 -8.93 3.39 -9.49
N ALA A 88 -10.19 3.55 -9.90
CA ALA A 88 -10.91 2.58 -10.71
C ALA A 88 -10.22 2.35 -12.07
N TYR A 89 -9.67 3.41 -12.65
CA TYR A 89 -8.92 3.32 -13.92
C TYR A 89 -7.63 2.52 -13.81
N TYR A 90 -7.00 2.49 -12.62
CA TYR A 90 -5.67 1.91 -12.44
C TYR A 90 -5.69 0.46 -11.93
N ILE A 91 -6.76 0.00 -11.31
CA ILE A 91 -6.82 -1.33 -10.66
C ILE A 91 -6.39 -2.45 -11.61
N GLU A 92 -7.02 -2.60 -12.79
CA GLU A 92 -6.66 -3.67 -13.72
C GLU A 92 -5.25 -3.50 -14.27
N ARG A 93 -4.83 -2.28 -14.54
CA ARG A 93 -3.49 -2.00 -15.08
C ARG A 93 -2.38 -2.44 -14.13
N PHE A 94 -2.58 -2.25 -12.84
CA PHE A 94 -1.62 -2.72 -11.84
C PHE A 94 -1.77 -4.21 -11.54
N ALA A 95 -2.97 -4.78 -11.61
CA ALA A 95 -3.17 -6.23 -11.57
C ALA A 95 -2.40 -6.93 -12.70
N GLU A 96 -2.55 -6.45 -13.94
CA GLU A 96 -1.80 -6.95 -15.12
C GLU A 96 -0.29 -6.71 -15.03
N ALA A 97 0.13 -5.63 -14.36
CA ALA A 97 1.54 -5.36 -14.07
C ALA A 97 2.12 -6.26 -12.98
N GLY A 98 1.28 -7.05 -12.28
CA GLY A 98 1.69 -8.05 -11.31
C GLY A 98 1.68 -7.58 -9.87
N ALA A 99 0.84 -6.61 -9.52
CA ALA A 99 0.53 -6.29 -8.12
C ALA A 99 -0.05 -7.52 -7.40
N ASP A 100 0.23 -7.63 -6.11
CA ASP A 100 -0.32 -8.66 -5.23
C ASP A 100 -1.36 -8.08 -4.26
N SER A 101 -1.28 -6.78 -3.98
CA SER A 101 -2.26 -5.98 -3.26
C SER A 101 -2.33 -4.56 -3.83
N ILE A 102 -3.49 -3.94 -3.71
CA ILE A 102 -3.68 -2.53 -4.09
C ILE A 102 -4.43 -1.82 -2.97
N THR A 103 -3.89 -0.69 -2.55
CA THR A 103 -4.47 0.23 -1.56
C THR A 103 -4.87 1.52 -2.26
N PHE A 104 -6.09 1.99 -2.05
CA PHE A 104 -6.58 3.26 -2.59
C PHE A 104 -7.10 4.18 -1.49
N HIS A 105 -7.12 5.47 -1.77
CA HIS A 105 -7.66 6.48 -0.87
C HIS A 105 -9.18 6.54 -0.90
N MET A 106 -9.81 6.60 0.28
CA MET A 106 -11.25 6.77 0.41
C MET A 106 -11.73 8.09 -0.23
N GLU A 107 -10.90 9.11 -0.19
CA GLU A 107 -11.18 10.43 -0.79
C GLU A 107 -11.18 10.43 -2.32
N ALA A 108 -10.69 9.37 -2.95
CA ALA A 108 -10.59 9.27 -4.41
C ALA A 108 -11.79 8.57 -5.06
N THR A 109 -12.81 8.15 -4.29
CA THR A 109 -13.96 7.41 -4.82
C THR A 109 -15.20 7.57 -3.95
N ASP A 110 -16.36 7.60 -4.58
CA ASP A 110 -17.69 7.50 -3.94
C ASP A 110 -18.22 6.05 -3.91
N GLN A 111 -17.51 5.09 -4.51
CA GLN A 111 -17.89 3.68 -4.62
C GLN A 111 -16.82 2.74 -4.05
N PRO A 112 -16.34 2.94 -2.81
CA PRO A 112 -15.19 2.18 -2.29
C PRO A 112 -15.49 0.68 -2.21
N ARG A 113 -16.72 0.27 -1.87
CA ARG A 113 -17.11 -1.13 -1.80
C ARG A 113 -16.97 -1.83 -3.15
N LYS A 114 -17.34 -1.18 -4.25
CA LYS A 114 -17.22 -1.72 -5.59
C LYS A 114 -15.75 -1.95 -5.99
N LEU A 115 -14.86 -1.03 -5.59
CA LEU A 115 -13.42 -1.20 -5.85
C LEU A 115 -12.83 -2.36 -5.04
N ILE A 116 -13.22 -2.51 -3.78
CA ILE A 116 -12.81 -3.64 -2.92
C ILE A 116 -13.24 -4.98 -3.55
N ASP A 117 -14.51 -5.10 -3.92
CA ASP A 117 -15.05 -6.32 -4.53
C ASP A 117 -14.32 -6.64 -5.86
N ARG A 118 -13.95 -5.62 -6.64
CA ARG A 118 -13.18 -5.76 -7.88
C ARG A 118 -11.75 -6.25 -7.63
N LEU A 119 -11.07 -5.73 -6.61
CA LEU A 119 -9.75 -6.20 -6.20
C LEU A 119 -9.78 -7.68 -5.82
N HIS A 120 -10.76 -8.08 -5.01
CA HIS A 120 -10.93 -9.48 -4.63
C HIS A 120 -11.25 -10.39 -5.82
N ALA A 121 -12.09 -9.93 -6.76
CA ALA A 121 -12.39 -10.66 -7.99
C ALA A 121 -11.15 -10.90 -8.87
N LEU A 122 -10.16 -9.99 -8.81
CA LEU A 122 -8.86 -10.14 -9.46
C LEU A 122 -7.85 -11.00 -8.66
N GLY A 123 -8.24 -11.50 -7.47
CA GLY A 123 -7.38 -12.28 -6.59
C GLY A 123 -6.33 -11.44 -5.84
N LEU A 124 -6.51 -10.13 -5.76
CA LEU A 124 -5.59 -9.20 -5.10
C LEU A 124 -6.00 -8.94 -3.64
N GLY A 125 -5.03 -8.61 -2.80
CA GLY A 125 -5.29 -8.01 -1.51
C GLY A 125 -5.91 -6.62 -1.67
N ALA A 126 -6.99 -6.34 -0.95
CA ALA A 126 -7.68 -5.07 -0.98
C ALA A 126 -7.33 -4.21 0.24
N GLY A 127 -6.70 -3.06 0.00
CA GLY A 127 -6.37 -2.06 1.01
C GLY A 127 -7.14 -0.75 0.81
N ILE A 128 -7.42 -0.08 1.92
CA ILE A 128 -7.91 1.30 1.92
C ILE A 128 -7.02 2.19 2.78
N THR A 129 -7.02 3.46 2.49
CA THR A 129 -6.32 4.48 3.29
C THR A 129 -7.09 5.78 3.35
N VAL A 130 -6.74 6.62 4.31
CA VAL A 130 -7.28 7.98 4.49
C VAL A 130 -6.15 8.96 4.77
N LYS A 131 -6.29 10.18 4.29
CA LYS A 131 -5.36 11.28 4.57
C LYS A 131 -5.34 11.62 6.07
N PRO A 132 -4.29 12.25 6.58
CA PRO A 132 -4.22 12.65 7.99
C PRO A 132 -5.43 13.48 8.45
N GLY A 133 -5.93 14.39 7.61
CA GLY A 133 -7.08 15.24 7.90
C GLY A 133 -8.45 14.55 7.79
N THR A 134 -8.54 13.35 7.22
CA THR A 134 -9.82 12.63 7.02
C THR A 134 -10.17 11.83 8.28
N PRO A 135 -11.37 11.97 8.86
CA PRO A 135 -11.79 11.20 10.03
C PRO A 135 -11.79 9.69 9.79
N ALA A 136 -11.42 8.91 10.82
CA ALA A 136 -11.39 7.45 10.74
C ALA A 136 -12.78 6.84 10.47
N ASP A 137 -13.83 7.47 10.93
CA ASP A 137 -15.23 7.02 10.76
C ASP A 137 -15.64 6.81 9.30
N CYS A 138 -14.99 7.47 8.33
CA CYS A 138 -15.35 7.33 6.92
C CYS A 138 -15.14 5.92 6.35
N ILE A 139 -14.34 5.08 7.03
CA ILE A 139 -14.11 3.69 6.58
C ILE A 139 -15.06 2.67 7.20
N LYS A 140 -15.88 3.04 8.18
CA LYS A 140 -16.68 2.12 9.01
C LYS A 140 -17.56 1.16 8.21
N ASP A 141 -18.14 1.63 7.11
CA ASP A 141 -19.08 0.85 6.30
C ASP A 141 -18.38 -0.16 5.37
N VAL A 142 -17.08 0.00 5.16
CA VAL A 142 -16.30 -0.84 4.24
C VAL A 142 -15.14 -1.57 4.93
N VAL A 143 -14.77 -1.17 6.15
CA VAL A 143 -13.61 -1.71 6.84
C VAL A 143 -13.66 -3.22 7.00
N ALA A 144 -14.84 -3.81 7.22
CA ALA A 144 -15.00 -5.26 7.34
C ALA A 144 -14.71 -6.03 6.03
N ALA A 145 -14.71 -5.35 4.91
CA ALA A 145 -14.53 -5.96 3.59
C ALA A 145 -13.08 -5.91 3.08
N VAL A 146 -12.17 -5.17 3.72
CA VAL A 146 -10.79 -5.05 3.28
C VAL A 146 -9.87 -6.04 4.00
N ASP A 147 -8.72 -6.32 3.41
CA ASP A 147 -7.66 -7.12 4.03
C ASP A 147 -6.74 -6.26 4.89
N MET A 148 -6.58 -4.98 4.55
CA MET A 148 -5.65 -4.07 5.20
C MET A 148 -6.15 -2.63 5.20
N VAL A 149 -5.86 -1.90 6.27
CA VAL A 149 -6.01 -0.45 6.34
C VAL A 149 -4.64 0.19 6.51
N LEU A 150 -4.26 1.05 5.58
CA LEU A 150 -3.07 1.89 5.66
C LEU A 150 -3.43 3.20 6.38
N VAL A 151 -2.76 3.51 7.46
CA VAL A 151 -2.92 4.80 8.14
C VAL A 151 -1.82 5.75 7.69
N MET A 152 -2.19 6.80 6.98
CA MET A 152 -1.24 7.84 6.61
C MET A 152 -0.80 8.62 7.85
N THR A 153 0.45 8.46 8.21
CA THR A 153 1.09 9.13 9.36
C THR A 153 2.01 10.28 8.94
N VAL A 154 1.99 10.56 7.65
CA VAL A 154 2.58 11.71 6.97
C VAL A 154 1.60 12.17 5.89
N GLU A 155 1.76 13.40 5.36
CA GLU A 155 0.97 13.80 4.19
C GLU A 155 1.35 12.97 2.97
N PRO A 156 0.37 12.48 2.17
CA PRO A 156 0.69 11.76 0.95
C PRO A 156 1.39 12.66 -0.08
N GLY A 157 2.35 12.10 -0.84
CA GLY A 157 3.01 12.80 -1.93
C GLY A 157 4.53 12.81 -1.89
N TYR A 158 5.17 12.78 -0.72
CA TYR A 158 6.64 12.85 -0.60
C TYR A 158 7.14 11.91 0.50
N GLY A 159 8.37 11.42 0.34
CA GLY A 159 9.14 10.73 1.38
C GLY A 159 9.84 11.70 2.34
N GLY A 160 10.51 11.17 3.37
CA GLY A 160 11.36 11.95 4.28
C GLY A 160 10.63 12.88 5.24
N GLN A 161 9.33 12.72 5.43
CA GLN A 161 8.53 13.57 6.31
C GLN A 161 8.59 13.11 7.78
N LYS A 162 8.38 14.07 8.69
CA LYS A 162 8.23 13.77 10.12
C LYS A 162 6.87 13.12 10.39
N PHE A 163 6.87 12.15 11.30
CA PHE A 163 5.67 11.52 11.80
C PHE A 163 4.70 12.54 12.40
N ILE A 164 3.43 12.45 12.04
CA ILE A 164 2.36 13.31 12.57
C ILE A 164 1.81 12.64 13.84
N GLU A 165 2.25 13.10 15.02
CA GLU A 165 1.94 12.47 16.32
C GLU A 165 0.44 12.23 16.59
N PRO A 166 -0.50 13.14 16.25
CA PRO A 166 -1.93 12.89 16.41
C PRO A 166 -2.45 11.63 15.68
N MET A 167 -1.69 11.09 14.70
CA MET A 167 -2.07 9.85 14.01
C MET A 167 -1.99 8.62 14.90
N LEU A 168 -1.32 8.66 16.04
CA LEU A 168 -1.35 7.58 17.04
C LEU A 168 -2.77 7.31 17.54
N GLU A 169 -3.55 8.35 17.76
CA GLU A 169 -4.96 8.22 18.16
C GLU A 169 -5.79 7.61 17.04
N LYS A 170 -5.59 8.06 15.81
CA LYS A 170 -6.28 7.49 14.63
C LYS A 170 -5.91 6.03 14.40
N ILE A 171 -4.64 5.64 14.58
CA ILE A 171 -4.20 4.24 14.53
C ILE A 171 -4.95 3.41 15.56
N ALA A 172 -5.04 3.90 16.81
CA ALA A 172 -5.75 3.21 17.88
C ALA A 172 -7.26 3.11 17.61
N GLU A 173 -7.87 4.13 17.02
CA GLU A 173 -9.27 4.15 16.61
C GLU A 173 -9.55 3.12 15.51
N ILE A 174 -8.79 3.15 14.41
CA ILE A 174 -8.91 2.21 13.31
C ILE A 174 -8.64 0.77 13.79
N ARG A 175 -7.63 0.57 14.65
CA ARG A 175 -7.33 -0.76 15.21
C ARG A 175 -8.52 -1.38 15.93
N ARG A 176 -9.35 -0.58 16.60
CA ARG A 176 -10.58 -1.06 17.26
C ARG A 176 -11.69 -1.47 16.29
N MET A 177 -11.67 -0.95 15.06
CA MET A 177 -12.62 -1.32 14.01
C MET A 177 -12.23 -2.63 13.30
N LEU A 178 -10.95 -3.03 13.37
CA LEU A 178 -10.42 -4.18 12.65
C LEU A 178 -10.70 -5.50 13.35
N THR A 179 -11.02 -6.52 12.58
CA THR A 179 -11.05 -7.92 13.04
C THR A 179 -9.65 -8.52 13.10
N PRO A 180 -9.45 -9.68 13.77
CA PRO A 180 -8.14 -10.35 13.81
C PRO A 180 -7.59 -10.78 12.45
N ARG A 181 -8.44 -10.88 11.42
CA ARG A 181 -8.03 -11.25 10.06
C ARG A 181 -7.46 -10.08 9.26
N GLN A 182 -7.84 -8.87 9.63
CA GLN A 182 -7.43 -7.66 8.93
C GLN A 182 -6.11 -7.12 9.47
N ARG A 183 -5.37 -6.45 8.60
CA ARG A 183 -4.07 -5.86 8.94
C ARG A 183 -4.17 -4.34 9.03
N LEU A 184 -3.33 -3.77 9.87
CA LEU A 184 -3.13 -2.33 9.96
C LEU A 184 -1.67 -2.05 9.61
N GLN A 185 -1.47 -1.17 8.66
CA GLN A 185 -0.17 -0.66 8.26
C GLN A 185 -0.09 0.81 8.67
N ASP A 186 0.99 1.23 9.28
CA ASP A 186 1.31 2.64 9.47
C ASP A 186 2.35 3.09 8.46
N ARG A 187 2.15 4.27 7.91
CA ARG A 187 3.07 4.87 6.97
C ARG A 187 4.09 5.71 7.73
N LYS A 188 5.16 5.08 8.17
CA LYS A 188 6.28 5.79 8.77
C LYS A 188 7.31 6.14 7.70
N SER A 189 7.51 7.43 7.45
CA SER A 189 8.66 7.87 6.68
C SER A 189 9.90 7.72 7.55
N VAL A 190 10.75 6.76 7.21
CA VAL A 190 12.07 6.66 7.79
C VAL A 190 13.04 7.39 6.85
N VAL A 191 13.71 8.39 7.37
CA VAL A 191 14.87 9.02 6.71
C VAL A 191 16.08 8.16 6.94
#